data_f5b35d2c714361b7e0a80e18053ac224
#
_entry.id   f5b35d2c714361b7e0a80e18053ac224
#
_cell.length_a   1.000
_cell.length_b   1.000
_cell.length_c   1.000
_cell.angle_alpha   90.00
_cell.angle_beta   90.00
_cell.angle_gamma   90.00
#
_symmetry.space_group_name_H-M   'P 1'
#
loop_
_entity.id
_entity.type
_entity.pdbx_description
1 polymer ?
#
loop_
_entity_poly.entity_id
_entity_poly.type
_entity_poly.pdbx_seq_one_letter_code
_entity_poly.pdbx_strand_id
1 'polypeptide(L)'
;MADGVRAYAGRLESGVLRPGDEVLAMPSGQQAVVQSIRTFDGALKGAIAGQSVSVVLDRDLDLGRGDTLASSDARAAKALVADLCWLDEQPWEKGRRYLLRQGTRTTQALIDGIVFVREMTELVEVGEAAGLRLNDIASVRIKMRDPVLADLYG
;
A
#
# COMPACT_ATOMS: atom_id res chain seq x y z
N MET A 1 -21.29 -31.67 6.25
CA MET A 1 -21.77 -30.31 6.43
C MET A 1 -20.57 -29.43 6.62
N ALA A 2 -20.26 -28.56 5.67
CA ALA A 2 -19.17 -27.63 5.82
C ALA A 2 -19.63 -26.55 6.79
N ASP A 3 -19.01 -26.48 7.96
CA ASP A 3 -19.13 -25.35 8.84
C ASP A 3 -18.83 -24.10 8.04
N GLY A 4 -19.73 -23.12 8.07
CA GLY A 4 -19.69 -21.90 7.27
C GLY A 4 -18.57 -20.95 7.68
N VAL A 5 -17.32 -21.45 7.67
CA VAL A 5 -16.13 -20.65 7.93
C VAL A 5 -15.81 -19.87 6.67
N ARG A 6 -15.95 -18.56 6.75
CA ARG A 6 -15.64 -17.64 5.66
C ARG A 6 -14.13 -17.59 5.43
N ALA A 7 -13.70 -17.86 4.22
CA ALA A 7 -12.30 -17.72 3.81
C ALA A 7 -12.15 -16.52 2.86
N TYR A 8 -11.09 -15.79 3.02
CA TYR A 8 -10.76 -14.62 2.21
C TYR A 8 -9.61 -14.96 1.27
N ALA A 9 -9.88 -14.95 -0.03
CA ALA A 9 -8.90 -15.24 -1.06
C ALA A 9 -8.21 -13.96 -1.52
N GLY A 10 -6.90 -14.02 -1.63
CA GLY A 10 -6.09 -12.89 -2.06
C GLY A 10 -4.64 -13.28 -2.36
N ARG A 11 -3.87 -12.31 -2.78
CA ARG A 11 -2.44 -12.44 -3.02
C ARG A 11 -1.67 -11.73 -1.90
N LEU A 12 -0.63 -12.39 -1.39
CA LEU A 12 0.29 -11.77 -0.46
C LEU A 12 1.30 -10.92 -1.25
N GLU A 13 1.21 -9.61 -1.11
CA GLU A 13 2.03 -8.65 -1.86
C GLU A 13 3.41 -8.47 -1.25
N SER A 14 3.52 -8.51 0.08
CA SER A 14 4.78 -8.35 0.79
C SER A 14 4.81 -9.11 2.12
N GLY A 15 5.99 -9.39 2.62
CA GLY A 15 6.21 -9.99 3.92
C GLY A 15 5.88 -11.48 3.99
N VAL A 16 5.59 -11.91 5.20
CA VAL A 16 5.24 -13.30 5.56
C VAL A 16 3.98 -13.26 6.41
N LEU A 17 3.03 -14.15 6.14
CA LEU A 17 1.81 -14.31 6.92
C LEU A 17 1.77 -15.71 7.55
N ARG A 18 1.44 -15.79 8.83
CA ARG A 18 1.36 -17.06 9.58
C ARG A 18 0.05 -17.17 10.36
N PRO A 19 -0.44 -18.37 10.61
CA PRO A 19 -1.49 -18.57 11.60
C PRO A 19 -1.07 -18.01 12.96
N GLY A 20 -1.95 -17.26 13.61
CA GLY A 20 -1.70 -16.53 14.84
C GLY A 20 -1.33 -15.07 14.66
N ASP A 21 -1.02 -14.63 13.45
CA ASP A 21 -0.72 -13.21 13.18
C ASP A 21 -1.98 -12.36 13.30
N GLU A 22 -1.82 -11.19 13.91
CA GLU A 22 -2.86 -10.16 13.95
C GLU A 22 -2.85 -9.37 12.65
N VAL A 23 -4.03 -9.19 12.07
CA VAL A 23 -4.21 -8.46 10.82
C VAL A 23 -5.24 -7.35 10.97
N LEU A 24 -5.06 -6.33 10.17
CA LEU A 24 -5.93 -5.16 10.09
C LEU A 24 -6.58 -5.11 8.71
N ALA A 25 -7.90 -5.08 8.66
CA ALA A 25 -8.63 -4.88 7.42
C ALA A 25 -8.66 -3.38 7.05
N MET A 26 -8.24 -3.06 5.85
CA MET A 26 -8.24 -1.70 5.36
C MET A 26 -9.22 -1.54 4.19
N PRO A 27 -10.06 -0.50 4.19
CA PRO A 27 -10.02 0.72 4.99
C PRO A 27 -10.80 0.68 6.30
N SER A 28 -11.54 -0.41 6.60
CA SER A 28 -12.46 -0.44 7.75
C SER A 28 -11.78 -0.28 9.11
N GLY A 29 -10.52 -0.67 9.23
CA GLY A 29 -9.78 -0.65 10.49
C GLY A 29 -10.12 -1.81 11.44
N GLN A 30 -10.89 -2.80 10.98
CA GLN A 30 -11.25 -3.96 11.79
C GLN A 30 -10.07 -4.91 11.96
N GLN A 31 -9.86 -5.39 13.17
CA GLN A 31 -8.79 -6.32 13.50
C GLN A 31 -9.30 -7.75 13.60
N ALA A 32 -8.47 -8.70 13.20
CA ALA A 32 -8.72 -10.13 13.34
C ALA A 32 -7.40 -10.89 13.48
N VAL A 33 -7.50 -12.16 13.85
CA VAL A 33 -6.36 -13.06 13.95
C VAL A 33 -6.47 -14.14 12.86
N VAL A 34 -5.37 -14.43 12.21
CA VAL A 34 -5.28 -15.50 11.20
C VAL A 34 -5.39 -16.85 11.90
N GLN A 35 -6.44 -17.62 11.61
CA GLN A 35 -6.60 -18.97 12.12
C GLN A 35 -5.90 -20.01 11.25
N SER A 36 -6.05 -19.92 9.94
CA SER A 36 -5.41 -20.83 9.00
C SER A 36 -5.19 -20.17 7.64
N ILE A 37 -4.22 -20.69 6.94
CA ILE A 37 -3.86 -20.29 5.58
C ILE A 37 -3.93 -21.53 4.70
N ARG A 38 -4.54 -21.41 3.53
CA ARG A 38 -4.72 -22.51 2.58
C ARG A 38 -4.38 -22.06 1.17
N THR A 39 -3.84 -23.00 0.40
CA THR A 39 -3.72 -22.91 -1.06
C THR A 39 -4.55 -24.00 -1.69
N PHE A 40 -4.49 -24.10 -3.03
CA PHE A 40 -5.08 -25.24 -3.75
C PHE A 40 -4.51 -26.58 -3.27
N ASP A 41 -3.24 -26.61 -2.89
CA ASP A 41 -2.52 -27.84 -2.48
C ASP A 41 -2.74 -28.19 -0.99
N GLY A 42 -3.47 -27.37 -0.23
CA GLY A 42 -3.80 -27.63 1.17
C GLY A 42 -3.42 -26.52 2.15
N ALA A 43 -3.34 -26.88 3.43
CA ALA A 43 -3.03 -25.94 4.50
C ALA A 43 -1.54 -25.61 4.53
N LEU A 44 -1.23 -24.33 4.79
CA LEU A 44 0.13 -23.83 4.91
C LEU A 44 0.43 -23.42 6.37
N LYS A 45 1.66 -23.67 6.79
CA LYS A 45 2.20 -23.14 8.06
C LYS A 45 2.59 -21.66 7.99
N GLY A 46 2.63 -21.10 6.79
CA GLY A 46 2.93 -19.71 6.50
C GLY A 46 2.92 -19.46 5.01
N ALA A 47 2.66 -18.23 4.63
CA ALA A 47 2.67 -17.75 3.24
C ALA A 47 3.72 -16.66 3.08
N ILE A 48 4.30 -16.57 1.90
CA ILE A 48 5.30 -15.55 1.53
C ILE A 48 4.80 -14.69 0.38
N ALA A 49 5.42 -13.53 0.20
CA ALA A 49 5.11 -12.62 -0.89
C ALA A 49 5.07 -13.32 -2.26
N GLY A 50 4.08 -12.98 -3.08
CA GLY A 50 3.84 -13.56 -4.39
C GLY A 50 2.85 -14.73 -4.41
N GLN A 51 2.54 -15.34 -3.26
CA GLN A 51 1.61 -16.46 -3.18
C GLN A 51 0.15 -16.00 -3.16
N SER A 52 -0.71 -16.72 -3.87
CA SER A 52 -2.16 -16.60 -3.78
C SER A 52 -2.67 -17.58 -2.73
N VAL A 53 -3.37 -17.08 -1.73
CA VAL A 53 -3.82 -17.86 -0.57
C VAL A 53 -5.25 -17.55 -0.21
N SER A 54 -5.87 -18.47 0.52
CA SER A 54 -7.13 -18.26 1.23
C SER A 54 -6.85 -18.24 2.72
N VAL A 55 -7.27 -17.17 3.39
CA VAL A 55 -7.05 -16.93 4.82
C VAL A 55 -8.37 -17.10 5.56
N VAL A 56 -8.38 -17.87 6.62
CA VAL A 56 -9.47 -17.98 7.58
C VAL A 56 -9.13 -17.13 8.80
N LEU A 57 -10.02 -16.28 9.20
CA LEU A 57 -9.87 -15.38 10.35
C LEU A 57 -10.71 -15.87 11.54
N ASP A 58 -10.35 -15.43 12.75
CA ASP A 58 -11.06 -15.73 14.00
C ASP A 58 -12.47 -15.13 14.05
N ARG A 59 -12.75 -14.17 13.19
CA ARG A 59 -14.06 -13.52 13.02
C ARG A 59 -14.31 -13.14 11.57
N ASP A 60 -15.56 -12.98 11.22
CA ASP A 60 -15.94 -12.47 9.92
C ASP A 60 -15.66 -10.96 9.84
N LEU A 61 -14.96 -10.56 8.78
CA LEU A 61 -14.74 -9.17 8.43
C LEU A 61 -15.53 -8.84 7.16
N ASP A 62 -15.99 -7.61 7.08
CA ASP A 62 -16.59 -7.10 5.84
C ASP A 62 -15.46 -6.64 4.90
N LEU A 63 -14.94 -7.59 4.14
CA LEU A 63 -13.90 -7.38 3.15
C LEU A 63 -14.48 -7.48 1.75
N GLY A 64 -14.41 -6.40 1.03
CA GLY A 64 -14.79 -6.31 -0.37
C GLY A 64 -13.61 -6.44 -1.33
N ARG A 65 -13.91 -6.44 -2.62
CA ARG A 65 -12.88 -6.40 -3.66
C ARG A 65 -12.11 -5.07 -3.56
N GLY A 66 -10.79 -5.17 -3.51
CA GLY A 66 -9.90 -4.01 -3.39
C GLY A 66 -9.52 -3.67 -1.95
N ASP A 67 -10.15 -4.30 -0.95
CA ASP A 67 -9.72 -4.17 0.42
C ASP A 67 -8.43 -4.97 0.67
N THR A 68 -7.70 -4.59 1.69
CA THR A 68 -6.40 -5.17 2.01
C THR A 68 -6.39 -5.64 3.46
N LEU A 69 -5.85 -6.84 3.68
CA LEU A 69 -5.41 -7.28 4.99
C LEU A 69 -3.93 -6.90 5.15
N ALA A 70 -3.63 -6.14 6.17
CA ALA A 70 -2.27 -5.70 6.50
C ALA A 70 -1.88 -6.23 7.89
N SER A 71 -0.59 -6.22 8.20
CA SER A 71 -0.13 -6.47 9.56
C SER A 71 -0.70 -5.41 10.53
N SER A 72 -0.87 -5.79 11.80
CA SER A 72 -1.48 -4.91 12.82
C SER A 72 -0.69 -3.63 13.08
N ASP A 73 0.59 -3.59 12.72
CA ASP A 73 1.48 -2.43 12.79
C ASP A 73 1.42 -1.52 11.54
N ALA A 74 0.76 -1.97 10.47
CA ALA A 74 0.57 -1.15 9.27
C ALA A 74 -0.26 0.10 9.59
N ARG A 75 0.14 1.20 8.99
CA ARG A 75 -0.54 2.48 9.18
C ARG A 75 -1.19 2.95 7.90
N ALA A 76 -2.43 3.42 8.05
CA ALA A 76 -3.10 4.13 6.98
C ALA A 76 -2.75 5.61 7.05
N ALA A 77 -2.32 6.17 5.94
CA ALA A 77 -1.96 7.58 5.85
C ALA A 77 -2.74 8.27 4.73
N LYS A 78 -3.20 9.49 4.99
CA LYS A 78 -3.75 10.41 3.98
C LYS A 78 -2.73 11.43 3.48
N ALA A 79 -1.57 11.47 4.13
CA ALA A 79 -0.43 12.28 3.72
C ALA A 79 0.86 11.52 4.02
N LEU A 80 1.79 11.56 3.10
CA LEU A 80 3.09 10.91 3.24
C LEU A 80 4.16 11.67 2.47
N VAL A 81 5.41 11.38 2.80
CA VAL A 81 6.57 11.74 1.99
C VAL A 81 7.05 10.48 1.28
N ALA A 82 7.24 10.55 -0.01
CA ALA A 82 7.70 9.42 -0.81
C ALA A 82 8.74 9.87 -1.84
N ASP A 83 9.65 8.97 -2.12
CA ASP A 83 10.55 9.11 -3.26
C ASP A 83 9.86 8.58 -4.51
N LEU A 84 9.93 9.36 -5.58
CA LEU A 84 9.37 8.98 -6.87
C LEU A 84 10.32 9.33 -8.02
N CYS A 85 10.14 8.65 -9.14
CA CYS A 85 10.74 9.03 -10.42
C CYS A 85 9.64 9.62 -11.30
N TRP A 86 9.86 10.81 -11.84
CA TRP A 86 8.90 11.46 -12.72
C TRP A 86 9.07 10.96 -14.15
N LEU A 87 8.04 10.29 -14.67
CA LEU A 87 8.08 9.66 -16.00
C LEU A 87 7.18 10.35 -17.04
N ASP A 88 6.53 11.45 -16.66
CA ASP A 88 5.70 12.22 -17.56
C ASP A 88 6.55 13.28 -18.31
N GLU A 89 6.31 13.43 -19.60
CA GLU A 89 6.90 14.49 -20.41
C GLU A 89 6.43 15.87 -19.98
N GLN A 90 5.21 15.95 -19.42
CA GLN A 90 4.69 17.18 -18.86
C GLN A 90 5.28 17.39 -17.45
N PRO A 91 5.87 18.56 -17.19
CA PRO A 91 6.37 18.89 -15.86
C PRO A 91 5.26 18.87 -14.81
N TRP A 92 5.66 18.63 -13.57
CA TRP A 92 4.72 18.73 -12.45
C TRP A 92 4.17 20.17 -12.33
N GLU A 93 2.87 20.26 -12.09
CA GLU A 93 2.17 21.52 -11.82
C GLU A 93 1.55 21.48 -10.42
N LYS A 94 1.75 22.54 -9.65
CA LYS A 94 1.13 22.69 -8.33
C LYS A 94 -0.40 22.71 -8.45
N GLY A 95 -1.06 21.88 -7.64
CA GLY A 95 -2.53 21.80 -7.62
C GLY A 95 -3.12 20.80 -8.62
N ARG A 96 -2.32 20.23 -9.51
CA ARG A 96 -2.79 19.18 -10.40
C ARG A 96 -3.07 17.88 -9.62
N ARG A 97 -4.21 17.27 -9.90
CA ARG A 97 -4.62 16.00 -9.30
C ARG A 97 -4.14 14.84 -10.15
N TYR A 98 -3.67 13.81 -9.48
CA TYR A 98 -3.21 12.57 -10.07
C TYR A 98 -4.00 11.40 -9.50
N LEU A 99 -3.91 10.25 -10.15
CA LEU A 99 -4.39 8.99 -9.61
C LEU A 99 -3.22 8.22 -9.01
N LEU A 100 -3.33 7.88 -7.74
CA LEU A 100 -2.39 7.00 -7.06
C LEU A 100 -2.99 5.60 -7.02
N ARG A 101 -2.24 4.65 -7.50
CA ARG A 101 -2.61 3.23 -7.48
C ARG A 101 -1.70 2.47 -6.51
N GLN A 102 -2.32 1.74 -5.60
CA GLN A 102 -1.65 0.81 -4.70
C GLN A 102 -2.35 -0.53 -4.78
N GLY A 103 -1.68 -1.54 -5.35
CA GLY A 103 -2.31 -2.83 -5.64
C GLY A 103 -3.53 -2.66 -6.56
N THR A 104 -4.69 -3.09 -6.09
CA THR A 104 -5.97 -2.97 -6.81
C THR A 104 -6.76 -1.70 -6.48
N ARG A 105 -6.28 -0.88 -5.56
CA ARG A 105 -6.94 0.37 -5.15
C ARG A 105 -6.37 1.55 -5.91
N THR A 106 -7.27 2.47 -6.24
CA THR A 106 -6.93 3.75 -6.87
C THR A 106 -7.57 4.87 -6.05
N THR A 107 -6.79 5.88 -5.73
CA THR A 107 -7.28 7.09 -5.05
C THR A 107 -6.77 8.34 -5.74
N GLN A 108 -7.45 9.47 -5.52
CA GLN A 108 -6.95 10.76 -5.97
C GLN A 108 -5.82 11.24 -5.06
N ALA A 109 -4.77 11.73 -5.67
CA ALA A 109 -3.59 12.25 -4.98
C ALA A 109 -3.20 13.62 -5.51
N LEU A 110 -2.63 14.41 -4.62
CA LEU A 110 -2.06 15.72 -4.91
C LEU A 110 -0.62 15.74 -4.41
N ILE A 111 0.32 16.13 -5.25
CA ILE A 111 1.67 16.44 -4.79
C ILE A 111 1.64 17.86 -4.23
N ASP A 112 1.71 17.96 -2.90
CA ASP A 112 1.57 19.21 -2.16
C ASP A 112 2.87 20.02 -2.14
N GLY A 113 4.01 19.36 -2.29
CA GLY A 113 5.31 20.01 -2.34
C GLY A 113 6.43 19.05 -2.67
N ILE A 114 7.53 19.61 -3.14
CA ILE A 114 8.77 18.90 -3.42
C ILE A 114 9.70 19.14 -2.24
N VAL A 115 10.19 18.05 -1.62
CA VAL A 115 11.13 18.14 -0.49
C VAL A 115 12.55 18.34 -1.04
N PHE A 116 12.95 17.49 -1.97
CA PHE A 116 14.19 17.67 -2.75
C PHE A 116 14.12 16.90 -4.07
N VAL A 117 14.91 17.32 -5.04
CA VAL A 117 15.11 16.66 -6.33
C VAL A 117 16.55 16.15 -6.41
N ARG A 118 16.71 14.89 -6.81
CA ARG A 118 18.03 14.34 -7.17
C ARG A 118 18.18 14.44 -8.68
N GLU A 119 19.09 15.26 -9.13
CA GLU A 119 19.60 15.12 -10.48
C GLU A 119 20.57 13.94 -10.55
N MET A 120 20.58 13.20 -11.66
CA MET A 120 21.45 12.01 -11.82
C MET A 120 22.94 12.29 -11.67
N THR A 121 23.35 13.55 -11.60
CA THR A 121 24.75 13.99 -11.54
C THR A 121 25.13 14.74 -10.26
N GLU A 122 24.19 15.36 -9.54
CA GLU A 122 24.51 16.07 -8.29
C GLU A 122 23.29 16.13 -7.37
N LEU A 123 23.54 16.01 -6.05
CA LEU A 123 22.53 16.26 -5.01
C LEU A 123 22.32 17.77 -4.89
N VAL A 124 21.31 18.29 -5.55
CA VAL A 124 20.92 19.69 -5.39
C VAL A 124 19.64 19.75 -4.58
N GLU A 125 19.69 20.36 -3.40
CA GLU A 125 18.48 20.79 -2.72
C GLU A 125 17.83 21.91 -3.54
N VAL A 126 16.81 21.55 -4.29
CA VAL A 126 16.07 22.52 -5.10
C VAL A 126 14.84 22.92 -4.30
N GLY A 127 14.76 24.18 -3.89
CA GLY A 127 13.59 24.75 -3.25
C GLY A 127 12.33 24.62 -4.14
N GLU A 128 11.16 24.90 -3.57
CA GLU A 128 9.81 24.72 -4.17
C GLU A 128 9.60 25.30 -5.59
N ALA A 129 10.58 26.04 -6.13
CA ALA A 129 10.49 26.74 -7.41
C ALA A 129 10.90 25.92 -8.63
N ALA A 130 11.56 24.80 -8.46
CA ALA A 130 11.96 23.95 -9.58
C ALA A 130 11.02 22.75 -9.66
N GLY A 131 10.15 22.73 -10.66
CA GLY A 131 9.22 21.63 -10.92
C GLY A 131 9.95 20.32 -11.23
N LEU A 132 9.21 19.22 -11.18
CA LEU A 132 9.68 17.90 -11.62
C LEU A 132 9.66 17.82 -13.15
N ARG A 133 10.73 17.29 -13.72
CA ARG A 133 10.89 17.03 -15.15
C ARG A 133 11.08 15.53 -15.38
N LEU A 134 10.91 15.12 -16.62
CA LEU A 134 11.14 13.73 -17.02
C LEU A 134 12.47 13.18 -16.50
N ASN A 135 12.43 12.03 -15.86
CA ASN A 135 13.53 11.31 -15.22
C ASN A 135 14.09 11.92 -13.93
N ASP A 136 13.50 12.99 -13.41
CA ASP A 136 13.87 13.47 -12.09
C ASP A 136 13.45 12.45 -11.01
N ILE A 137 14.34 12.24 -10.05
CA ILE A 137 14.05 11.50 -8.82
C ILE A 137 13.89 12.52 -7.71
N ALA A 138 12.77 12.48 -7.02
CA ALA A 138 12.46 13.49 -6.01
C ALA A 138 11.74 12.88 -4.81
N SER A 139 11.99 13.45 -3.64
CA SER A 139 11.16 13.27 -2.46
C SER A 139 10.06 14.30 -2.47
N VAL A 140 8.82 13.85 -2.41
CA VAL A 140 7.63 14.71 -2.50
C VAL A 140 6.67 14.45 -1.34
N ARG A 141 5.93 15.50 -0.95
CA ARG A 141 4.78 15.34 -0.06
C ARG A 141 3.54 15.06 -0.90
N ILE A 142 2.87 13.97 -0.58
CA ILE A 142 1.66 13.53 -1.26
C ILE A 142 0.50 13.58 -0.27
N LYS A 143 -0.61 14.19 -0.67
CA LYS A 143 -1.90 14.12 0.03
C LYS A 143 -2.86 13.27 -0.78
N MET A 144 -3.55 12.35 -0.15
CA MET A 144 -4.51 11.45 -0.77
C MET A 144 -5.92 11.70 -0.25
N ARG A 145 -6.91 11.48 -1.12
CA ARG A 145 -8.32 11.52 -0.74
C ARG A 145 -8.66 10.39 0.22
N ASP A 146 -8.27 9.18 -0.13
CA ASP A 146 -8.50 7.97 0.65
C ASP A 146 -7.19 7.48 1.27
N PRO A 147 -7.22 6.88 2.47
CA PRO A 147 -6.01 6.41 3.11
C PRO A 147 -5.34 5.32 2.28
N VAL A 148 -4.01 5.35 2.24
CA VAL A 148 -3.17 4.28 1.69
C VAL A 148 -2.34 3.66 2.79
N LEU A 149 -1.92 2.42 2.60
CA LEU A 149 -0.99 1.77 3.52
C LEU A 149 0.40 2.34 3.30
N ALA A 150 1.04 2.73 4.38
CA ALA A 150 2.39 3.26 4.36
C ALA A 150 3.22 2.61 5.46
N ASP A 151 4.42 2.19 5.10
CA ASP A 151 5.44 1.76 6.03
C ASP A 151 6.45 2.88 6.22
N LEU A 152 6.95 3.00 7.44
CA LEU A 152 8.05 3.90 7.73
C LEU A 152 9.34 3.20 7.31
N TYR A 153 10.01 3.72 6.30
CA TYR A 153 11.40 3.37 6.04
C TYR A 153 12.25 4.05 7.11
N GLY A 154 12.88 3.23 7.92
CA GLY A 154 13.89 3.65 8.88
C GLY A 154 15.26 3.82 8.22
#